data_7708646a5044547ced74af6d7502cad0
#
_entry.id   7708646a5044547ced74af6d7502cad0
#
_cell.length_a   1.000
_cell.length_b   1.000
_cell.length_c   1.000
_cell.angle_alpha   90.00
_cell.angle_beta   90.00
_cell.angle_gamma   90.00
#
_symmetry.space_group_name_H-M   'P 1'
#
loop_
_entity.id
_entity.type
_entity.pdbx_description
1 polymer ?
#
loop_
_entity_poly.entity_id
_entity_poly.type
_entity_poly.pdbx_seq_one_letter_code
_entity_poly.pdbx_strand_id
1 'polypeptide(L)'
;MRISSFFLLLMLISFSTLAQQTEELRKSIYFGGGSYRVDDFQVNELIDWLDSIPNLTDKYQIQLISHTDPIGGREFNEWLSKMRSQAVFEIILAKDIPESIIHIKDWGLENAVYSNQSHRGRMMNRRVDVLLHPIVF
;
A
#
# COMPACT_ATOMS: atom_id res chain seq x y z
N MET A 1 66.35 26.53 14.18
CA MET A 1 65.52 26.09 13.05
C MET A 1 64.23 25.46 13.59
N ARG A 2 63.16 26.24 13.67
CA ARG A 2 61.90 25.79 14.23
C ARG A 2 60.99 25.35 13.08
N ILE A 3 60.72 24.05 13.03
CA ILE A 3 59.78 23.48 12.10
C ILE A 3 58.39 23.60 12.74
N SER A 4 57.60 24.53 12.21
CA SER A 4 56.20 24.67 12.60
C SER A 4 55.42 23.54 11.93
N SER A 5 54.97 22.59 12.75
CA SER A 5 54.02 21.55 12.34
C SER A 5 52.66 22.19 12.10
N PHE A 6 52.35 22.40 10.82
CA PHE A 6 50.96 22.68 10.40
C PHE A 6 50.17 21.41 10.53
N PHE A 7 49.41 21.27 11.62
CA PHE A 7 48.38 20.29 11.77
C PHE A 7 47.23 20.65 10.80
N LEU A 8 47.25 20.03 9.64
CA LEU A 8 46.13 20.07 8.71
C LEU A 8 45.02 19.20 9.30
N LEU A 9 44.12 19.83 10.06
CA LEU A 9 42.89 19.23 10.53
C LEU A 9 41.97 19.04 9.34
N LEU A 10 42.05 17.88 8.71
CA LEU A 10 41.08 17.44 7.73
C LEU A 10 39.76 17.18 8.47
N MET A 11 38.88 18.18 8.51
CA MET A 11 37.48 17.98 8.83
C MET A 11 36.90 17.08 7.71
N LEU A 12 36.85 15.79 7.98
CA LEU A 12 35.98 14.85 7.26
C LEU A 12 34.54 15.28 7.60
N ILE A 13 34.00 16.15 6.76
CA ILE A 13 32.57 16.39 6.72
C ILE A 13 31.97 15.09 6.17
N SER A 14 31.60 14.20 7.06
CA SER A 14 30.75 13.07 6.72
C SER A 14 29.42 13.64 6.27
N PHE A 15 29.27 13.84 4.97
CA PHE A 15 27.95 13.97 4.38
C PHE A 15 27.26 12.61 4.57
N SER A 16 26.58 12.47 5.70
CA SER A 16 25.54 11.48 5.83
C SER A 16 24.48 11.89 4.80
N THR A 17 24.57 11.34 3.60
CA THR A 17 23.43 11.28 2.71
C THR A 17 22.40 10.46 3.46
N LEU A 18 21.51 11.14 4.19
CA LEU A 18 20.21 10.55 4.50
C LEU A 18 19.59 10.27 3.13
N ALA A 19 19.80 9.04 2.65
CA ALA A 19 18.92 8.50 1.65
C ALA A 19 17.53 8.63 2.28
N GLN A 20 16.72 9.57 1.79
CA GLN A 20 15.31 9.61 2.07
C GLN A 20 14.78 8.28 1.56
N GLN A 21 14.69 7.30 2.46
CA GLN A 21 13.95 6.09 2.23
C GLN A 21 12.51 6.57 2.05
N THR A 22 12.10 6.72 0.80
CA THR A 22 10.72 6.99 0.44
C THR A 22 9.95 5.77 0.93
N GLU A 23 9.21 5.97 2.01
CA GLU A 23 8.50 4.91 2.70
C GLU A 23 7.30 4.47 1.86
N GLU A 24 7.08 3.15 1.80
CA GLU A 24 5.84 2.59 1.28
C GLU A 24 4.68 3.06 2.15
N LEU A 25 3.64 3.62 1.52
CA LEU A 25 2.43 4.05 2.21
C LEU A 25 1.33 3.01 2.00
N ARG A 26 0.52 2.77 3.02
CA ARG A 26 -0.55 1.77 2.99
C ARG A 26 -1.86 2.30 3.54
N LYS A 27 -2.95 1.97 2.85
CA LYS A 27 -4.33 2.11 3.32
C LYS A 27 -5.06 0.79 3.09
N SER A 28 -5.72 0.26 4.11
CA SER A 28 -6.50 -0.98 4.00
C SER A 28 -7.99 -0.67 3.94
N ILE A 29 -8.69 -1.35 3.05
CA ILE A 29 -10.13 -1.29 2.86
C ILE A 29 -10.72 -2.63 3.27
N TYR A 30 -11.67 -2.64 4.19
CA TYR A 30 -12.25 -3.84 4.77
C TYR A 30 -13.64 -4.14 4.21
N PHE A 31 -13.97 -5.43 4.16
CA PHE A 31 -15.21 -5.92 3.57
C PHE A 31 -15.98 -6.84 4.52
N GLY A 32 -17.30 -6.82 4.40
CA GLY A 32 -18.17 -7.80 5.03
C GLY A 32 -17.97 -9.20 4.46
N GLY A 33 -18.40 -10.23 5.18
CA GLY A 33 -18.37 -11.62 4.72
C GLY A 33 -19.11 -11.76 3.39
N GLY A 34 -18.48 -12.37 2.38
CA GLY A 34 -19.05 -12.55 1.05
C GLY A 34 -19.35 -11.29 0.25
N SER A 35 -19.01 -10.11 0.77
CA SER A 35 -19.25 -8.81 0.12
C SER A 35 -18.00 -8.27 -0.56
N TYR A 36 -18.19 -7.58 -1.68
CA TYR A 36 -17.19 -6.76 -2.36
C TYR A 36 -17.61 -5.28 -2.44
N ARG A 37 -18.62 -4.89 -1.66
CA ARG A 37 -19.04 -3.49 -1.57
C ARG A 37 -18.13 -2.73 -0.60
N VAL A 38 -17.62 -1.60 -1.05
CA VAL A 38 -16.95 -0.61 -0.19
C VAL A 38 -18.02 0.34 0.34
N ASP A 39 -18.11 0.48 1.67
CA ASP A 39 -19.04 1.44 2.27
C ASP A 39 -18.59 2.89 2.07
N ASP A 40 -19.54 3.81 2.13
CA ASP A 40 -19.30 5.22 1.80
C ASP A 40 -18.28 5.89 2.74
N PHE A 41 -18.17 5.44 3.98
CA PHE A 41 -17.18 5.95 4.91
C PHE A 41 -15.76 5.59 4.44
N GLN A 42 -15.52 4.34 4.08
CA GLN A 42 -14.22 3.90 3.57
C GLN A 42 -13.90 4.48 2.19
N VAL A 43 -14.91 4.71 1.33
CA VAL A 43 -14.72 5.43 0.05
C VAL A 43 -14.16 6.82 0.33
N ASN A 44 -14.80 7.58 1.21
CA ASN A 44 -14.37 8.93 1.55
C ASN A 44 -12.97 8.94 2.21
N GLU A 45 -12.71 8.02 3.13
CA GLU A 45 -11.39 7.90 3.74
C GLU A 45 -10.28 7.57 2.75
N LEU A 46 -10.56 6.71 1.76
CA LEU A 46 -9.59 6.40 0.70
C LEU A 46 -9.31 7.63 -0.17
N ILE A 47 -10.37 8.35 -0.56
CA ILE A 47 -10.26 9.57 -1.35
C ILE A 47 -9.45 10.64 -0.60
N ASP A 48 -9.80 10.92 0.65
CA ASP A 48 -9.10 11.90 1.48
C ASP A 48 -7.62 11.54 1.68
N TRP A 49 -7.34 10.26 1.87
CA TRP A 49 -5.97 9.78 2.00
C TRP A 49 -5.17 9.97 0.70
N LEU A 50 -5.72 9.61 -0.45
CA LEU A 50 -5.07 9.81 -1.75
C LEU A 50 -4.83 11.30 -2.03
N ASP A 51 -5.79 12.15 -1.71
CA ASP A 51 -5.70 13.61 -1.89
C ASP A 51 -4.66 14.25 -0.96
N SER A 52 -4.37 13.62 0.18
CA SER A 52 -3.35 14.10 1.14
C SER A 52 -1.92 13.90 0.65
N ILE A 53 -1.71 13.08 -0.39
CA ILE A 53 -0.37 12.73 -0.86
C ILE A 53 0.03 13.63 -2.03
N PRO A 54 1.01 14.53 -1.83
CA PRO A 54 1.42 15.46 -2.88
C PRO A 54 2.12 14.74 -4.03
N ASN A 55 1.77 15.12 -5.26
CA ASN A 55 2.36 14.58 -6.50
C ASN A 55 2.29 13.04 -6.59
N LEU A 56 1.19 12.45 -6.14
CA LEU A 56 1.03 11.00 -6.07
C LEU A 56 1.35 10.32 -7.40
N THR A 57 0.78 10.80 -8.49
CA THR A 57 0.91 10.19 -9.82
C THR A 57 2.32 10.24 -10.39
N ASP A 58 3.12 11.20 -9.96
CA ASP A 58 4.51 11.36 -10.41
C ASP A 58 5.51 10.60 -9.54
N LYS A 59 5.14 10.31 -8.29
CA LYS A 59 6.06 9.76 -7.29
C LYS A 59 5.82 8.31 -6.94
N TYR A 60 4.64 7.76 -7.21
CA TYR A 60 4.25 6.44 -6.75
C TYR A 60 3.65 5.56 -7.84
N GLN A 61 3.90 4.26 -7.73
CA GLN A 61 3.08 3.21 -8.32
C GLN A 61 2.09 2.72 -7.26
N ILE A 62 0.89 2.36 -7.68
CA ILE A 62 -0.15 1.85 -6.79
C ILE A 62 -0.28 0.34 -6.99
N GLN A 63 -0.23 -0.42 -5.90
CA GLN A 63 -0.50 -1.85 -5.93
C GLN A 63 -1.72 -2.16 -5.06
N LEU A 64 -2.65 -2.93 -5.60
CA LEU A 64 -3.81 -3.44 -4.88
C LEU A 64 -3.58 -4.91 -4.56
N ILE A 65 -3.62 -5.26 -3.28
CA ILE A 65 -3.48 -6.64 -2.81
C ILE A 65 -4.73 -7.03 -2.05
N SER A 66 -5.48 -8.00 -2.58
CA SER A 66 -6.70 -8.50 -1.99
C SER A 66 -6.44 -9.74 -1.13
N HIS A 67 -7.11 -9.79 0.02
CA HIS A 67 -7.09 -10.93 0.93
C HIS A 67 -8.52 -11.37 1.24
N THR A 68 -8.70 -12.66 1.49
CA THR A 68 -9.97 -13.23 1.95
C THR A 68 -9.78 -14.04 3.22
N ASP A 69 -10.86 -14.25 3.98
CA ASP A 69 -10.91 -15.30 4.99
C ASP A 69 -11.19 -16.69 4.33
N PRO A 70 -11.07 -17.81 5.07
CA PRO A 70 -11.21 -19.14 4.49
C PRO A 70 -12.67 -19.57 4.28
N ILE A 71 -13.66 -18.74 4.62
CA ILE A 71 -15.07 -19.10 4.50
C ILE A 71 -15.49 -19.08 3.04
N GLY A 72 -16.06 -20.18 2.57
CA GLY A 72 -16.39 -20.40 1.17
C GLY A 72 -15.39 -21.31 0.46
N GLY A 73 -15.67 -21.69 -0.77
CA GLY A 73 -14.76 -22.47 -1.58
C GLY A 73 -13.62 -21.63 -2.16
N ARG A 74 -12.56 -22.31 -2.61
CA ARG A 74 -11.39 -21.64 -3.21
C ARG A 74 -11.77 -20.77 -4.41
N GLU A 75 -12.56 -21.29 -5.34
CA GLU A 75 -12.99 -20.56 -6.54
C GLU A 75 -13.81 -19.32 -6.18
N PHE A 76 -14.72 -19.44 -5.20
CA PHE A 76 -15.50 -18.33 -4.72
C PHE A 76 -14.61 -17.23 -4.12
N ASN A 77 -13.63 -17.60 -3.31
CA ASN A 77 -12.72 -16.64 -2.68
C ASN A 77 -11.77 -15.99 -3.69
N GLU A 78 -11.33 -16.71 -4.71
CA GLU A 78 -10.56 -16.13 -5.82
C GLU A 78 -11.39 -15.11 -6.60
N TRP A 79 -12.63 -15.44 -6.92
CA TRP A 79 -13.57 -14.53 -7.56
C TRP A 79 -13.83 -13.31 -6.68
N LEU A 80 -14.11 -13.50 -5.39
CA LEU A 80 -14.39 -12.43 -4.44
C LEU A 80 -13.18 -11.48 -4.28
N SER A 81 -11.99 -12.04 -4.24
CA SER A 81 -10.72 -11.29 -4.21
C SER A 81 -10.62 -10.34 -5.41
N LYS A 82 -10.91 -10.83 -6.61
CA LYS A 82 -10.92 -10.02 -7.84
C LYS A 82 -11.98 -8.92 -7.79
N MET A 83 -13.19 -9.25 -7.36
CA MET A 83 -14.28 -8.28 -7.26
C MET A 83 -13.98 -7.16 -6.25
N ARG A 84 -13.32 -7.48 -5.13
CA ARG A 84 -12.89 -6.51 -4.14
C ARG A 84 -11.81 -5.58 -4.67
N SER A 85 -10.79 -6.13 -5.32
CA SER A 85 -9.76 -5.34 -5.98
C SER A 85 -10.34 -4.42 -7.06
N GLN A 86 -11.27 -4.92 -7.86
CA GLN A 86 -11.94 -4.14 -8.88
C GLN A 86 -12.74 -2.99 -8.29
N ALA A 87 -13.46 -3.22 -7.19
CA ALA A 87 -14.22 -2.17 -6.51
C ALA A 87 -13.31 -1.03 -6.03
N VAL A 88 -12.16 -1.34 -5.45
CA VAL A 88 -11.19 -0.34 -5.02
C VAL A 88 -10.52 0.34 -6.21
N PHE A 89 -10.17 -0.41 -7.25
CA PHE A 89 -9.61 0.11 -8.49
C PHE A 89 -10.52 1.19 -9.14
N GLU A 90 -11.81 0.96 -9.19
CA GLU A 90 -12.77 1.92 -9.76
C GLU A 90 -12.87 3.20 -8.95
N ILE A 91 -12.77 3.14 -7.62
CA ILE A 91 -12.71 4.32 -6.76
C ILE A 91 -11.47 5.17 -7.09
N ILE A 92 -10.32 4.52 -7.26
CA ILE A 92 -9.05 5.19 -7.58
C ILE A 92 -9.11 5.81 -8.99
N LEU A 93 -9.64 5.10 -9.99
CA LEU A 93 -9.82 5.63 -11.33
C LEU A 93 -10.72 6.86 -11.37
N ALA A 94 -11.77 6.88 -10.56
CA ALA A 94 -12.69 8.02 -10.46
C ALA A 94 -12.02 9.31 -9.93
N LYS A 95 -10.80 9.18 -9.38
CA LYS A 95 -9.94 10.29 -8.95
C LYS A 95 -9.00 10.79 -10.05
N ASP A 96 -9.22 10.43 -11.30
CA ASP A 96 -8.35 10.75 -12.43
C ASP A 96 -6.90 10.26 -12.28
N ILE A 97 -6.69 9.23 -11.47
CA ILE A 97 -5.40 8.56 -11.37
C ILE A 97 -5.25 7.63 -12.57
N PRO A 98 -4.14 7.71 -13.33
CA PRO A 98 -3.95 6.90 -14.52
C PRO A 98 -3.95 5.40 -14.22
N GLU A 99 -4.68 4.63 -15.02
CA GLU A 99 -4.69 3.16 -14.92
C GLU A 99 -3.28 2.56 -15.04
N SER A 100 -2.41 3.18 -15.83
CA SER A 100 -1.04 2.72 -16.08
C SER A 100 -0.16 2.60 -14.84
N ILE A 101 -0.50 3.29 -13.75
CA ILE A 101 0.25 3.21 -12.48
C ILE A 101 -0.41 2.30 -11.45
N ILE A 102 -1.54 1.68 -11.76
CA ILE A 102 -2.31 0.84 -10.84
C ILE A 102 -2.12 -0.63 -11.21
N HIS A 103 -1.61 -1.42 -10.29
CA HIS A 103 -1.34 -2.85 -10.47
C HIS A 103 -2.17 -3.66 -9.47
N ILE A 104 -2.92 -4.63 -9.98
CA ILE A 104 -3.76 -5.51 -9.14
C ILE A 104 -3.03 -6.82 -8.94
N LYS A 105 -2.92 -7.25 -7.67
CA LYS A 105 -2.42 -8.56 -7.27
C LYS A 105 -3.40 -9.22 -6.31
N ASP A 106 -4.11 -10.21 -6.81
CA ASP A 106 -5.08 -10.95 -6.03
C ASP A 106 -4.42 -12.17 -5.37
N TRP A 107 -4.43 -12.21 -4.05
CA TRP A 107 -3.78 -13.27 -3.28
C TRP A 107 -4.77 -14.28 -2.70
N GLY A 108 -6.04 -13.91 -2.58
CA GLY A 108 -7.07 -14.79 -2.03
C GLY A 108 -6.72 -15.25 -0.61
N LEU A 109 -6.62 -16.57 -0.44
CA LEU A 109 -6.29 -17.19 0.86
C LEU A 109 -4.79 -17.29 1.15
N GLU A 110 -3.92 -17.07 0.17
CA GLU A 110 -2.51 -17.50 0.22
C GLU A 110 -1.65 -16.67 1.17
N ASN A 111 -2.03 -15.44 1.50
CA ASN A 111 -1.27 -14.58 2.40
C ASN A 111 -2.13 -14.00 3.51
N ALA A 112 -2.73 -14.86 4.28
CA ALA A 112 -3.38 -14.45 5.52
C ALA A 112 -2.34 -13.90 6.50
N VAL A 113 -2.47 -12.62 6.85
CA VAL A 113 -1.60 -11.96 7.83
C VAL A 113 -2.12 -12.18 9.26
N TYR A 114 -3.44 -12.32 9.40
CA TYR A 114 -4.11 -12.50 10.68
C TYR A 114 -4.59 -13.94 10.85
N SER A 115 -4.76 -14.37 12.10
CA SER A 115 -5.27 -15.71 12.37
C SER A 115 -6.70 -15.88 11.82
N ASN A 116 -6.91 -16.90 11.00
CA ASN A 116 -8.24 -17.29 10.53
C ASN A 116 -9.05 -18.08 11.57
N GLN A 117 -8.47 -18.40 12.71
CA GLN A 117 -9.14 -19.15 13.78
C GLN A 117 -10.04 -18.25 14.65
N SER A 118 -9.79 -16.93 14.68
CA SER A 118 -10.61 -15.96 15.40
C SER A 118 -11.54 -15.20 14.45
N HIS A 119 -12.70 -14.79 14.96
CA HIS A 119 -13.61 -13.91 14.22
C HIS A 119 -12.95 -12.59 13.82
N ARG A 120 -12.22 -11.98 14.76
CA ARG A 120 -11.48 -10.73 14.48
C ARG A 120 -10.41 -10.92 13.41
N GLY A 121 -9.65 -12.00 13.48
CA GLY A 121 -8.61 -12.28 12.48
C GLY A 121 -9.20 -12.48 11.08
N ARG A 122 -10.31 -13.19 10.95
CA ARG A 122 -11.03 -13.33 9.69
C ARG A 122 -11.54 -11.98 9.16
N MET A 123 -12.10 -11.14 10.02
CA MET A 123 -12.51 -9.78 9.65
C MET A 123 -11.34 -8.96 9.10
N MET A 124 -10.18 -9.02 9.75
CA MET A 124 -8.96 -8.32 9.34
C MET A 124 -8.38 -8.87 8.04
N ASN A 125 -8.61 -10.14 7.71
CA ASN A 125 -8.17 -10.75 6.46
C ASN A 125 -9.08 -10.41 5.27
N ARG A 126 -10.33 -9.97 5.50
CA ARG A 126 -11.24 -9.55 4.43
C ARG A 126 -10.95 -8.11 4.03
N ARG A 127 -9.86 -7.89 3.31
CA ARG A 127 -9.42 -6.55 2.95
C ARG A 127 -8.74 -6.47 1.58
N VAL A 128 -8.69 -5.28 1.07
CA VAL A 128 -7.76 -4.88 0.00
C VAL A 128 -6.79 -3.86 0.57
N ASP A 129 -5.51 -4.14 0.44
CA ASP A 129 -4.46 -3.19 0.77
C ASP A 129 -4.13 -2.35 -0.46
N VAL A 130 -4.20 -1.04 -0.31
CA VAL A 130 -3.73 -0.06 -1.27
C VAL A 130 -2.32 0.35 -0.87
N LEU A 131 -1.33 -0.06 -1.65
CA LEU A 131 0.09 0.21 -1.40
C LEU A 131 0.59 1.24 -2.38
N LEU A 132 1.25 2.27 -1.89
CA LEU A 132 1.95 3.24 -2.72
C LEU A 132 3.45 2.96 -2.63
N HIS A 133 4.01 2.47 -3.73
CA HIS A 133 5.44 2.21 -3.85
C HIS A 133 6.12 3.41 -4.51
N PRO A 134 7.12 4.01 -3.86
CA PRO A 134 7.88 5.11 -4.44
C PRO A 134 8.56 4.69 -5.74
N ILE A 135 8.49 5.55 -6.75
CA ILE A 135 9.27 5.40 -7.97
C ILE A 135 10.68 5.90 -7.67
N VAL A 136 11.68 5.02 -7.84
CA VAL A 136 13.09 5.36 -7.68
C VAL A 136 13.64 5.72 -9.06
N PHE A 137 14.21 6.93 -9.15
CA PHE A 137 14.89 7.41 -10.36
C PHE A 137 16.41 7.28 -10.24
#